data_89116222970df02f330c7d7546384187
#
_entry.id   89116222970df02f330c7d7546384187
#
_cell.length_a   1.000
_cell.length_b   1.000
_cell.length_c   1.000
_cell.angle_alpha   90.00
_cell.angle_beta   90.00
_cell.angle_gamma   90.00
#
_symmetry.space_group_name_H-M   'P 1'
#
loop_
_entity.id
_entity.type
_entity.pdbx_description
1 polymer ?
#
loop_
_entity_poly.entity_id
_entity_poly.type
_entity_poly.pdbx_seq_one_letter_code
_entity_poly.pdbx_strand_id
1 'polypeptide(L)'
;MTNENTTQAIKKPGFWIGLILFTCFFFISPESASLTQDAWFVLAVMTLMVVWWLTETISIYVTALIPLILLPILTSANFQEVALPYANQTIFLFLGGFILAIAIEKVNLHKRFAYFILSRNGTTLKSILFSFMIIAYLTSMWIINTATAMMLLPIATYVCRTTNSSDPRFEVLLLLGIAYGATIGGMATIVGTAPNIFFVGYMAENYDIHISFYEWSKVALPLSLVILMSAYLVLSQSINKNSTDHKIITTKLTQMSMNEKKVALIFILTIGAWVFRGQLTSIQLLSNLTDAGIAITAAFFLFIIPSQNKKKELLEWRDMHQLPWGLVLLFGGGLALAKSIMTSGLANWIGNNLEFLTQYSAFALVLILVICVIFLTEILSNTALTLSFLPIVSMVAINLQMSVQMLGTILVIAASCAFMLPIATPPNAVIFASGKIRVYEMAKQGIILNVISIFILIGCFQLLIS
;
A
#
# COMPACT_ATOMS: atom_id res chain seq x y z
N MET A 1 21.05 1.91 -20.02
CA MET A 1 21.03 1.94 -18.53
C MET A 1 21.27 0.54 -18.00
N THR A 2 22.40 -0.06 -18.22
CA THR A 2 22.55 -1.54 -18.06
C THR A 2 23.87 -1.92 -17.50
N ASN A 3 24.64 -1.39 -16.75
CA ASN A 3 25.79 -2.03 -16.07
C ASN A 3 26.22 -1.43 -14.72
N GLU A 4 25.62 -0.32 -14.28
CA GLU A 4 26.03 0.29 -13.01
C GLU A 4 25.31 -0.28 -11.79
N ASN A 5 24.11 -0.85 -11.96
CA ASN A 5 23.30 -1.26 -10.81
C ASN A 5 23.70 -2.62 -10.18
N THR A 6 24.23 -3.56 -10.94
CA THR A 6 24.62 -4.88 -10.39
C THR A 6 25.94 -4.84 -9.63
N THR A 7 26.88 -4.04 -10.08
CA THR A 7 28.15 -3.80 -9.37
C THR A 7 27.95 -2.97 -8.08
N GLN A 8 26.86 -2.22 -7.97
CA GLN A 8 26.54 -1.46 -6.77
C GLN A 8 25.89 -2.31 -5.65
N ALA A 9 25.13 -3.36 -5.98
CA ALA A 9 24.49 -4.21 -4.98
C ALA A 9 25.52 -4.92 -4.08
N ILE A 10 26.54 -5.53 -4.68
CA ILE A 10 27.63 -6.23 -3.97
C ILE A 10 28.45 -5.26 -3.09
N LYS A 11 28.45 -3.98 -3.37
CA LYS A 11 29.14 -2.97 -2.55
C LYS A 11 28.34 -2.54 -1.33
N LYS A 12 27.05 -2.85 -1.24
CA LYS A 12 26.20 -2.50 -0.11
C LYS A 12 26.44 -3.46 1.06
N PRO A 13 26.66 -2.98 2.29
CA PRO A 13 26.87 -3.84 3.47
C PRO A 13 25.75 -4.85 3.68
N GLY A 14 24.49 -4.46 3.45
CA GLY A 14 23.33 -5.33 3.60
C GLY A 14 23.36 -6.61 2.75
N PHE A 15 24.04 -6.58 1.59
CA PHE A 15 24.25 -7.79 0.78
C PHE A 15 25.04 -8.85 1.53
N TRP A 16 26.18 -8.45 2.06
CA TRP A 16 27.07 -9.35 2.78
C TRP A 16 26.52 -9.75 4.14
N ILE A 17 25.86 -8.84 4.87
CA ILE A 17 25.19 -9.14 6.14
C ILE A 17 24.16 -10.24 5.93
N GLY A 18 23.26 -10.10 4.94
CA GLY A 18 22.25 -11.12 4.64
C GLY A 18 22.88 -12.46 4.28
N LEU A 19 23.91 -12.45 3.42
CA LEU A 19 24.58 -13.67 2.99
C LEU A 19 25.36 -14.35 4.13
N ILE A 20 26.04 -13.58 4.96
CA ILE A 20 26.77 -14.12 6.13
C ILE A 20 25.79 -14.73 7.11
N LEU A 21 24.72 -14.02 7.47
CA LEU A 21 23.68 -14.53 8.36
C LEU A 21 23.08 -15.83 7.81
N PHE A 22 22.72 -15.84 6.52
CA PHE A 22 22.19 -17.04 5.86
C PHE A 22 23.19 -18.21 5.93
N THR A 23 24.47 -17.97 5.61
CA THR A 23 25.50 -19.04 5.64
C THR A 23 25.80 -19.55 7.05
N CYS A 24 25.65 -18.71 8.08
CA CYS A 24 25.79 -19.14 9.46
C CYS A 24 24.84 -20.28 9.83
N PHE A 25 23.65 -20.33 9.25
CA PHE A 25 22.69 -21.42 9.49
C PHE A 25 23.19 -22.80 9.05
N PHE A 26 24.15 -22.89 8.14
CA PHE A 26 24.74 -24.17 7.71
C PHE A 26 25.79 -24.68 8.67
N PHE A 27 26.39 -23.81 9.50
CA PHE A 27 27.42 -24.18 10.50
C PHE A 27 26.86 -24.38 11.91
N ILE A 28 25.63 -23.93 12.13
CA ILE A 28 24.93 -24.03 13.41
C ILE A 28 23.82 -25.04 13.21
N SER A 29 23.90 -26.19 13.88
CA SER A 29 22.77 -27.13 13.88
C SER A 29 21.73 -26.71 14.91
N PRO A 30 20.44 -26.93 14.67
CA PRO A 30 19.41 -26.65 15.65
C PRO A 30 19.59 -27.59 16.86
N GLU A 31 19.93 -27.03 18.02
CA GLU A 31 20.06 -27.79 19.28
C GLU A 31 18.70 -28.16 19.89
N SER A 32 17.61 -27.60 19.37
CA SER A 32 16.27 -27.77 19.92
C SER A 32 15.52 -28.90 19.21
N ALA A 33 15.10 -29.90 19.97
CA ALA A 33 14.24 -30.99 19.49
C ALA A 33 12.87 -30.51 18.94
N SER A 34 12.51 -29.26 19.21
CA SER A 34 11.25 -28.62 18.75
C SER A 34 11.36 -27.94 17.41
N LEU A 35 12.56 -27.77 16.84
CA LEU A 35 12.77 -27.11 15.55
C LEU A 35 13.17 -28.13 14.48
N THR A 36 12.29 -28.36 13.50
CA THR A 36 12.58 -29.28 12.40
C THR A 36 13.67 -28.73 11.48
N GLN A 37 14.33 -29.59 10.72
CA GLN A 37 15.34 -29.16 9.75
C GLN A 37 14.75 -28.23 8.68
N ASP A 38 13.55 -28.50 8.20
CA ASP A 38 12.84 -27.62 7.27
C ASP A 38 12.57 -26.25 7.87
N ALA A 39 12.11 -26.19 9.12
CA ALA A 39 11.88 -24.93 9.82
C ALA A 39 13.18 -24.13 9.99
N TRP A 40 14.30 -24.81 10.25
CA TRP A 40 15.61 -24.18 10.34
C TRP A 40 16.05 -23.52 9.03
N PHE A 41 15.89 -24.21 7.91
CA PHE A 41 16.21 -23.66 6.60
C PHE A 41 15.23 -22.58 6.15
N VAL A 42 13.94 -22.70 6.49
CA VAL A 42 12.97 -21.62 6.25
C VAL A 42 13.36 -20.37 7.05
N LEU A 43 13.81 -20.51 8.29
CA LEU A 43 14.32 -19.39 9.10
C LEU A 43 15.56 -18.73 8.45
N ALA A 44 16.47 -19.54 7.89
CA ALA A 44 17.63 -19.03 7.16
C ALA A 44 17.20 -18.20 5.93
N VAL A 45 16.29 -18.73 5.11
CA VAL A 45 15.75 -18.05 3.92
C VAL A 45 14.99 -16.78 4.32
N MET A 46 14.16 -16.85 5.36
CA MET A 46 13.46 -15.69 5.93
C MET A 46 14.45 -14.59 6.34
N THR A 47 15.50 -14.94 7.07
CA THR A 47 16.52 -14.00 7.53
C THR A 47 17.20 -13.30 6.35
N LEU A 48 17.60 -14.04 5.32
CA LEU A 48 18.18 -13.49 4.10
C LEU A 48 17.23 -12.50 3.42
N MET A 49 15.98 -12.91 3.19
CA MET A 49 14.99 -12.09 2.51
C MET A 49 14.64 -10.83 3.30
N VAL A 50 14.44 -10.95 4.61
CA VAL A 50 14.13 -9.81 5.49
C VAL A 50 15.28 -8.80 5.47
N VAL A 51 16.54 -9.25 5.63
CA VAL A 51 17.69 -8.34 5.58
C VAL A 51 17.78 -7.65 4.22
N TRP A 52 17.59 -8.36 3.11
CA TRP A 52 17.66 -7.78 1.79
C TRP A 52 16.47 -6.87 1.45
N TRP A 53 15.27 -7.17 1.97
CA TRP A 53 14.11 -6.26 1.85
C TRP A 53 14.28 -4.98 2.64
N LEU A 54 14.74 -5.08 3.90
CA LEU A 54 14.89 -3.91 4.77
C LEU A 54 16.08 -3.01 4.36
N THR A 55 17.15 -3.59 3.83
CA THR A 55 18.32 -2.82 3.38
C THR A 55 18.25 -2.39 1.91
N GLU A 56 17.24 -2.87 1.17
CA GLU A 56 17.09 -2.65 -0.28
C GLU A 56 18.42 -2.84 -1.05
N THR A 57 19.16 -3.86 -0.65
CA THR A 57 20.49 -4.18 -1.19
C THR A 57 20.40 -4.54 -2.66
N ILE A 58 19.42 -5.36 -3.00
CA ILE A 58 18.98 -5.66 -4.36
C ILE A 58 17.50 -5.25 -4.48
N SER A 59 16.98 -5.25 -5.71
CA SER A 59 15.55 -4.98 -5.91
C SER A 59 14.69 -5.92 -5.07
N ILE A 60 13.71 -5.37 -4.36
CA ILE A 60 12.75 -6.14 -3.55
C ILE A 60 12.01 -7.21 -4.39
N TYR A 61 11.84 -6.96 -5.68
CA TYR A 61 11.22 -7.89 -6.63
C TYR A 61 12.13 -9.09 -6.92
N VAL A 62 13.44 -8.87 -7.01
CA VAL A 62 14.44 -9.93 -7.21
C VAL A 62 14.59 -10.77 -5.94
N THR A 63 14.62 -10.14 -4.77
CA THR A 63 14.60 -10.84 -3.47
C THR A 63 13.41 -11.79 -3.37
N ALA A 64 12.27 -11.40 -3.89
CA ALA A 64 11.06 -12.22 -3.90
C ALA A 64 11.13 -13.49 -4.78
N LEU A 65 12.17 -13.69 -5.57
CA LEU A 65 12.43 -14.95 -6.29
C LEU A 65 13.19 -15.98 -5.46
N ILE A 66 13.78 -15.59 -4.33
CA ILE A 66 14.57 -16.47 -3.47
C ILE A 66 13.81 -17.72 -3.02
N PRO A 67 12.53 -17.65 -2.60
CA PRO A 67 11.77 -18.83 -2.23
C PRO A 67 11.75 -19.91 -3.31
N LEU A 68 11.56 -19.53 -4.58
CA LEU A 68 11.52 -20.46 -5.71
C LEU A 68 12.87 -21.18 -5.92
N ILE A 69 13.97 -20.57 -5.49
CA ILE A 69 15.31 -21.12 -5.68
C ILE A 69 15.72 -21.93 -4.45
N LEU A 70 15.62 -21.36 -3.27
CA LEU A 70 16.23 -21.94 -2.08
C LEU A 70 15.32 -22.93 -1.35
N LEU A 71 14.02 -22.70 -1.27
CA LEU A 71 13.13 -23.59 -0.53
C LEU A 71 13.06 -24.99 -1.13
N PRO A 72 12.91 -25.19 -2.45
CA PRO A 72 12.90 -26.54 -3.03
C PRO A 72 14.24 -27.29 -2.91
N ILE A 73 15.35 -26.56 -2.69
CA ILE A 73 16.70 -27.15 -2.53
C ILE A 73 16.96 -27.53 -1.06
N LEU A 74 16.48 -26.70 -0.14
CA LEU A 74 16.88 -26.79 1.27
C LEU A 74 15.83 -27.48 2.16
N THR A 75 14.58 -27.58 1.69
CA THR A 75 13.48 -28.17 2.46
C THR A 75 12.84 -29.33 1.71
N SER A 76 11.88 -30.00 2.33
CA SER A 76 11.10 -31.08 1.72
C SER A 76 10.06 -30.60 0.72
N ALA A 77 9.81 -29.27 0.62
CA ALA A 77 8.86 -28.68 -0.31
C ALA A 77 9.34 -28.77 -1.76
N ASN A 78 8.48 -29.19 -2.68
CA ASN A 78 8.81 -29.18 -4.10
C ASN A 78 8.58 -27.81 -4.76
N PHE A 79 9.17 -27.60 -5.95
CA PHE A 79 9.06 -26.34 -6.68
C PHE A 79 7.60 -25.93 -6.95
N GLN A 80 6.72 -26.87 -7.26
CA GLN A 80 5.32 -26.58 -7.57
C GLN A 80 4.58 -26.04 -6.33
N GLU A 81 4.82 -26.61 -5.16
CA GLU A 81 4.24 -26.14 -3.90
C GLU A 81 4.67 -24.73 -3.56
N VAL A 82 5.96 -24.42 -3.75
CA VAL A 82 6.52 -23.08 -3.52
C VAL A 82 6.06 -22.07 -4.57
N ALA A 83 5.79 -22.51 -5.80
CA ALA A 83 5.33 -21.64 -6.89
C ALA A 83 3.83 -21.30 -6.81
N LEU A 84 3.01 -22.16 -6.19
CA LEU A 84 1.56 -21.98 -6.13
C LEU A 84 1.12 -20.62 -5.56
N PRO A 85 1.71 -20.07 -4.48
CA PRO A 85 1.36 -18.76 -3.94
C PRO A 85 1.57 -17.59 -4.91
N TYR A 86 2.43 -17.71 -5.94
CA TYR A 86 2.60 -16.71 -6.99
C TYR A 86 1.40 -16.58 -7.92
N ALA A 87 0.48 -17.54 -7.88
CA ALA A 87 -0.81 -17.51 -8.58
C ALA A 87 -1.99 -17.28 -7.62
N ASN A 88 -1.75 -16.71 -6.44
CA ASN A 88 -2.80 -16.40 -5.48
C ASN A 88 -3.87 -15.48 -6.08
N GLN A 89 -5.13 -15.72 -5.74
CA GLN A 89 -6.29 -14.96 -6.23
C GLN A 89 -6.14 -13.45 -6.03
N THR A 90 -5.55 -13.02 -4.92
CA THR A 90 -5.37 -11.60 -4.60
C THR A 90 -4.43 -10.89 -5.59
N ILE A 91 -3.50 -11.61 -6.20
CA ILE A 91 -2.63 -11.08 -7.26
C ILE A 91 -3.46 -10.70 -8.49
N PHE A 92 -4.47 -11.49 -8.84
CA PHE A 92 -5.38 -11.19 -9.95
C PHE A 92 -6.34 -10.04 -9.64
N LEU A 93 -6.76 -9.87 -8.37
CA LEU A 93 -7.47 -8.68 -7.92
C LEU A 93 -6.63 -7.41 -8.17
N PHE A 94 -5.36 -7.48 -7.80
CA PHE A 94 -4.39 -6.41 -8.02
C PHE A 94 -4.21 -6.09 -9.51
N LEU A 95 -3.96 -7.11 -10.35
CA LEU A 95 -3.79 -6.92 -11.79
C LEU A 95 -5.03 -6.26 -12.42
N GLY A 96 -6.22 -6.75 -12.12
CA GLY A 96 -7.47 -6.17 -12.63
C GLY A 96 -7.69 -4.73 -12.16
N GLY A 97 -7.42 -4.45 -10.88
CA GLY A 97 -7.49 -3.09 -10.33
C GLY A 97 -6.52 -2.12 -10.99
N PHE A 98 -5.28 -2.55 -11.26
CA PHE A 98 -4.29 -1.71 -11.96
C PHE A 98 -4.63 -1.51 -13.44
N ILE A 99 -5.20 -2.49 -14.13
CA ILE A 99 -5.69 -2.33 -15.50
C ILE A 99 -6.80 -1.26 -15.54
N LEU A 100 -7.71 -1.29 -14.58
CA LEU A 100 -8.74 -0.24 -14.42
C LEU A 100 -8.10 1.14 -14.19
N ALA A 101 -7.09 1.23 -13.31
CA ALA A 101 -6.36 2.46 -13.06
C ALA A 101 -5.70 3.02 -14.32
N ILE A 102 -5.02 2.18 -15.10
CA ILE A 102 -4.42 2.56 -16.39
C ILE A 102 -5.49 3.10 -17.36
N ALA A 103 -6.67 2.48 -17.41
CA ALA A 103 -7.76 2.99 -18.25
C ALA A 103 -8.23 4.38 -17.81
N ILE A 104 -8.38 4.61 -16.50
CA ILE A 104 -8.75 5.92 -15.92
C ILE A 104 -7.69 6.98 -16.28
N GLU A 105 -6.41 6.61 -16.18
CA GLU A 105 -5.30 7.49 -16.53
C GLU A 105 -5.28 7.80 -18.02
N LYS A 106 -5.41 6.79 -18.88
CA LYS A 106 -5.36 6.91 -20.33
C LYS A 106 -6.42 7.87 -20.90
N VAL A 107 -7.62 7.85 -20.33
CA VAL A 107 -8.71 8.76 -20.75
C VAL A 107 -8.72 10.09 -19.99
N ASN A 108 -7.76 10.33 -19.08
CA ASN A 108 -7.67 11.52 -18.22
C ASN A 108 -8.90 11.76 -17.32
N LEU A 109 -9.66 10.72 -16.97
CA LEU A 109 -10.84 10.82 -16.11
C LEU A 109 -10.49 11.36 -14.72
N HIS A 110 -9.33 10.98 -14.16
CA HIS A 110 -8.79 11.47 -12.90
C HIS A 110 -8.56 12.99 -12.91
N LYS A 111 -8.07 13.58 -14.02
CA LYS A 111 -7.88 15.04 -14.15
C LYS A 111 -9.22 15.76 -14.17
N ARG A 112 -10.21 15.21 -14.88
CA ARG A 112 -11.56 15.76 -14.90
C ARG A 112 -12.17 15.82 -13.51
N PHE A 113 -12.00 14.76 -12.74
CA PHE A 113 -12.46 14.67 -11.36
C PHE A 113 -11.78 15.74 -10.48
N ALA A 114 -10.48 15.92 -10.64
CA ALA A 114 -9.72 16.96 -9.94
C ALA A 114 -10.26 18.37 -10.25
N TYR A 115 -10.46 18.70 -11.53
CA TYR A 115 -11.01 20.00 -11.92
C TYR A 115 -12.45 20.20 -11.44
N PHE A 116 -13.26 19.14 -11.40
CA PHE A 116 -14.63 19.22 -10.89
C PHE A 116 -14.66 19.61 -9.40
N ILE A 117 -13.82 19.01 -8.57
CA ILE A 117 -13.73 19.36 -7.13
C ILE A 117 -13.20 20.79 -6.96
N LEU A 118 -12.12 21.14 -7.67
CA LEU A 118 -11.54 22.49 -7.59
C LEU A 118 -12.53 23.59 -8.02
N SER A 119 -13.40 23.31 -8.98
CA SER A 119 -14.37 24.31 -9.47
C SER A 119 -15.54 24.55 -8.51
N ARG A 120 -15.80 23.63 -7.56
CA ARG A 120 -16.94 23.72 -6.63
C ARG A 120 -16.57 24.20 -5.23
N ASN A 121 -15.30 24.11 -4.86
CA ASN A 121 -14.85 24.51 -3.54
C ASN A 121 -14.49 26.00 -3.50
N GLY A 122 -14.53 26.57 -2.29
CA GLY A 122 -14.30 27.99 -2.04
C GLY A 122 -12.91 28.48 -2.43
N THR A 123 -12.74 29.80 -2.38
CA THR A 123 -11.57 30.55 -2.86
C THR A 123 -10.52 30.80 -1.78
N THR A 124 -10.74 30.33 -0.54
CA THR A 124 -9.77 30.50 0.55
C THR A 124 -8.61 29.49 0.45
N LEU A 125 -7.43 29.84 0.92
CA LEU A 125 -6.26 28.95 0.93
C LEU A 125 -6.54 27.61 1.64
N LYS A 126 -7.33 27.62 2.72
CA LYS A 126 -7.75 26.42 3.44
C LYS A 126 -8.66 25.54 2.60
N SER A 127 -9.59 26.13 1.84
CA SER A 127 -10.47 25.41 0.94
C SER A 127 -9.70 24.78 -0.23
N ILE A 128 -8.70 25.51 -0.75
CA ILE A 128 -7.81 24.98 -1.80
C ILE A 128 -7.02 23.78 -1.27
N LEU A 129 -6.39 23.91 -0.08
CA LEU A 129 -5.70 22.80 0.56
C LEU A 129 -6.61 21.59 0.74
N PHE A 130 -7.81 21.78 1.30
CA PHE A 130 -8.79 20.70 1.48
C PHE A 130 -9.15 20.02 0.16
N SER A 131 -9.39 20.82 -0.90
CA SER A 131 -9.72 20.29 -2.22
C SER A 131 -8.61 19.40 -2.78
N PHE A 132 -7.36 19.84 -2.70
CA PHE A 132 -6.23 19.04 -3.17
C PHE A 132 -6.02 17.77 -2.35
N MET A 133 -6.20 17.83 -1.03
CA MET A 133 -6.11 16.66 -0.16
C MET A 133 -7.22 15.65 -0.48
N ILE A 134 -8.46 16.08 -0.67
CA ILE A 134 -9.57 15.21 -1.05
C ILE A 134 -9.36 14.61 -2.45
N ILE A 135 -8.88 15.41 -3.41
CA ILE A 135 -8.58 14.90 -4.76
C ILE A 135 -7.48 13.84 -4.69
N ALA A 136 -6.39 14.11 -3.96
CA ALA A 136 -5.30 13.16 -3.78
C ALA A 136 -5.80 11.87 -3.12
N TYR A 137 -6.59 11.99 -2.07
CA TYR A 137 -7.19 10.87 -1.34
C TYR A 137 -8.06 10.00 -2.25
N LEU A 138 -9.07 10.59 -2.90
CA LEU A 138 -10.03 9.85 -3.73
C LEU A 138 -9.38 9.23 -4.98
N THR A 139 -8.40 9.92 -5.56
CA THR A 139 -7.65 9.40 -6.71
C THR A 139 -6.76 8.24 -6.30
N SER A 140 -6.08 8.37 -5.16
CA SER A 140 -5.13 7.37 -4.67
C SER A 140 -5.78 6.11 -4.12
N MET A 141 -7.08 6.11 -3.89
CA MET A 141 -7.85 4.88 -3.61
C MET A 141 -7.78 3.87 -4.77
N TRP A 142 -7.50 4.33 -6.00
CA TRP A 142 -7.62 3.55 -7.24
C TRP A 142 -6.36 3.57 -8.09
N ILE A 143 -5.58 4.64 -8.00
CA ILE A 143 -4.36 4.89 -8.77
C ILE A 143 -3.17 4.90 -7.82
N ILE A 144 -2.01 4.44 -8.28
CA ILE A 144 -0.78 4.43 -7.49
C ILE A 144 -0.53 5.80 -6.86
N ASN A 145 -0.22 5.83 -5.57
CA ASN A 145 0.02 7.06 -4.79
C ASN A 145 1.04 8.00 -5.48
N THR A 146 2.09 7.43 -6.06
CA THR A 146 3.12 8.17 -6.81
C THR A 146 2.55 8.90 -8.02
N ALA A 147 1.74 8.22 -8.83
CA ALA A 147 1.13 8.81 -10.02
C ALA A 147 0.15 9.93 -9.63
N THR A 148 -0.61 9.75 -8.56
CA THR A 148 -1.48 10.79 -7.99
C THR A 148 -0.68 12.04 -7.61
N ALA A 149 0.43 11.89 -6.88
CA ALA A 149 1.29 13.00 -6.49
C ALA A 149 1.91 13.71 -7.72
N MET A 150 2.46 12.94 -8.67
CA MET A 150 3.04 13.49 -9.90
C MET A 150 2.03 14.26 -10.75
N MET A 151 0.78 13.78 -10.82
CA MET A 151 -0.29 14.46 -11.56
C MET A 151 -0.69 15.79 -10.90
N LEU A 152 -0.81 15.80 -9.56
CA LEU A 152 -1.29 16.98 -8.84
C LEU A 152 -0.21 18.05 -8.65
N LEU A 153 1.07 17.68 -8.64
CA LEU A 153 2.20 18.61 -8.44
C LEU A 153 2.18 19.80 -9.42
N PRO A 154 2.09 19.62 -10.76
CA PRO A 154 2.05 20.75 -11.68
C PRO A 154 0.78 21.59 -11.54
N ILE A 155 -0.36 20.97 -11.21
CA ILE A 155 -1.62 21.69 -10.98
C ILE A 155 -1.50 22.57 -9.73
N ALA A 156 -0.96 22.02 -8.63
CA ALA A 156 -0.73 22.76 -7.40
C ALA A 156 0.23 23.93 -7.60
N THR A 157 1.35 23.69 -8.31
CA THR A 157 2.33 24.75 -8.62
C THR A 157 1.69 25.87 -9.46
N TYR A 158 0.84 25.52 -10.44
CA TYR A 158 0.09 26.53 -11.21
C TYR A 158 -0.86 27.33 -10.32
N VAL A 159 -1.63 26.65 -9.46
CA VAL A 159 -2.55 27.30 -8.52
C VAL A 159 -1.81 28.23 -7.58
N CYS A 160 -0.68 27.81 -7.00
CA CYS A 160 0.14 28.67 -6.13
C CYS A 160 0.63 29.94 -6.83
N ARG A 161 1.03 29.83 -8.11
CA ARG A 161 1.45 31.00 -8.90
C ARG A 161 0.30 31.96 -9.21
N THR A 162 -0.90 31.44 -9.48
CA THR A 162 -2.06 32.25 -9.86
C THR A 162 -2.78 32.87 -8.67
N THR A 163 -2.73 32.22 -7.49
CA THR A 163 -3.32 32.76 -6.26
C THR A 163 -2.55 33.94 -5.70
N ASN A 164 -1.29 34.15 -6.16
CA ASN A 164 -0.42 35.23 -5.67
C ASN A 164 -0.48 35.38 -4.14
N SER A 165 -0.45 34.22 -3.44
CA SER A 165 -0.65 34.12 -1.99
C SER A 165 0.40 34.94 -1.24
N SER A 166 -0.06 35.75 -0.29
CA SER A 166 0.82 36.48 0.63
C SER A 166 1.49 35.56 1.67
N ASP A 167 1.06 34.29 1.76
CA ASP A 167 1.65 33.30 2.68
C ASP A 167 2.72 32.46 1.95
N PRO A 168 4.01 32.68 2.21
CA PRO A 168 5.11 31.95 1.57
C PRO A 168 5.12 30.46 1.92
N ARG A 169 4.41 30.04 2.98
CA ARG A 169 4.32 28.64 3.42
C ARG A 169 3.21 27.87 2.71
N PHE A 170 2.28 28.57 2.04
CA PHE A 170 1.11 27.92 1.44
C PHE A 170 1.50 26.86 0.40
N GLU A 171 2.49 27.15 -0.46
CA GLU A 171 2.97 26.19 -1.45
C GLU A 171 3.48 24.90 -0.78
N VAL A 172 4.26 25.04 0.28
CA VAL A 172 4.79 23.90 1.07
C VAL A 172 3.65 23.07 1.66
N LEU A 173 2.68 23.72 2.30
CA LEU A 173 1.55 23.04 2.96
C LEU A 173 0.63 22.35 1.93
N LEU A 174 0.42 22.98 0.77
CA LEU A 174 -0.38 22.40 -0.31
C LEU A 174 0.27 21.14 -0.87
N LEU A 175 1.57 21.18 -1.10
CA LEU A 175 2.34 20.05 -1.61
C LEU A 175 2.39 18.90 -0.58
N LEU A 176 2.61 19.21 0.70
CA LEU A 176 2.51 18.21 1.77
C LEU A 176 1.10 17.59 1.84
N GLY A 177 0.05 18.42 1.69
CA GLY A 177 -1.33 17.96 1.66
C GLY A 177 -1.59 16.95 0.53
N ILE A 178 -0.97 17.14 -0.64
CA ILE A 178 -1.05 16.19 -1.75
C ILE A 178 -0.37 14.86 -1.38
N ALA A 179 0.85 14.91 -0.84
CA ALA A 179 1.58 13.71 -0.46
C ALA A 179 0.83 12.91 0.61
N TYR A 180 0.38 13.59 1.66
CA TYR A 180 -0.39 12.97 2.75
C TYR A 180 -1.73 12.44 2.25
N GLY A 181 -2.47 13.23 1.46
CA GLY A 181 -3.73 12.81 0.87
C GLY A 181 -3.58 11.56 -0.01
N ALA A 182 -2.52 11.49 -0.83
CA ALA A 182 -2.24 10.33 -1.65
C ALA A 182 -1.88 9.09 -0.82
N THR A 183 -1.01 9.22 0.18
CA THR A 183 -0.62 8.11 1.05
C THR A 183 -1.81 7.58 1.86
N ILE A 184 -2.61 8.48 2.44
CA ILE A 184 -3.78 8.13 3.25
C ILE A 184 -4.89 7.53 2.36
N GLY A 185 -5.08 8.04 1.13
CA GLY A 185 -6.05 7.51 0.18
C GLY A 185 -5.77 6.06 -0.21
N GLY A 186 -4.48 5.71 -0.36
CA GLY A 186 -4.05 4.34 -0.64
C GLY A 186 -4.47 3.33 0.44
N MET A 187 -4.61 3.75 1.69
CA MET A 187 -5.04 2.86 2.79
C MET A 187 -6.50 2.46 2.67
N ALA A 188 -7.35 3.29 2.05
CA ALA A 188 -8.81 3.17 2.11
C ALA A 188 -9.38 1.96 1.37
N THR A 189 -8.69 1.47 0.35
CA THR A 189 -9.11 0.30 -0.44
C THR A 189 -8.03 -0.77 -0.51
N ILE A 190 -8.41 -2.01 -0.82
CA ILE A 190 -7.43 -3.10 -0.98
C ILE A 190 -6.44 -2.76 -2.10
N VAL A 191 -6.92 -2.22 -3.22
CA VAL A 191 -6.11 -1.96 -4.41
C VAL A 191 -5.27 -0.67 -4.35
N GLY A 192 -5.52 0.19 -3.35
CA GLY A 192 -4.88 1.50 -3.24
C GLY A 192 -3.38 1.44 -2.92
N THR A 193 -2.93 0.42 -2.17
CA THR A 193 -1.50 0.27 -1.84
C THR A 193 -1.09 -1.20 -1.67
N ALA A 194 0.16 -1.51 -1.98
CA ALA A 194 0.72 -2.85 -1.97
C ALA A 194 0.61 -3.58 -0.61
N PRO A 195 0.87 -2.96 0.54
CA PRO A 195 0.68 -3.59 1.86
C PRO A 195 -0.70 -4.19 2.07
N ASN A 196 -1.77 -3.48 1.65
CA ASN A 196 -3.15 -3.94 1.83
C ASN A 196 -3.42 -5.24 1.07
N ILE A 197 -2.97 -5.29 -0.20
CA ILE A 197 -3.15 -6.44 -1.07
C ILE A 197 -2.40 -7.64 -0.53
N PHE A 198 -1.15 -7.43 -0.10
CA PHE A 198 -0.35 -8.49 0.50
C PHE A 198 -1.03 -9.04 1.75
N PHE A 199 -1.51 -8.19 2.64
CA PHE A 199 -2.20 -8.61 3.86
C PHE A 199 -3.43 -9.46 3.56
N VAL A 200 -4.28 -9.04 2.63
CA VAL A 200 -5.49 -9.81 2.24
C VAL A 200 -5.11 -11.17 1.67
N GLY A 201 -4.08 -11.23 0.82
CA GLY A 201 -3.56 -12.50 0.30
C GLY A 201 -2.96 -13.39 1.39
N TYR A 202 -2.24 -12.78 2.33
CA TYR A 202 -1.64 -13.48 3.48
C TYR A 202 -2.71 -14.09 4.39
N MET A 203 -3.80 -13.37 4.69
CA MET A 203 -4.91 -13.88 5.49
C MET A 203 -5.61 -15.06 4.79
N ALA A 204 -5.85 -14.95 3.49
CA ALA A 204 -6.47 -16.02 2.72
C ALA A 204 -5.58 -17.28 2.63
N GLU A 205 -4.27 -17.12 2.37
CA GLU A 205 -3.35 -18.26 2.16
C GLU A 205 -3.01 -19.00 3.44
N ASN A 206 -2.87 -18.29 4.59
CA ASN A 206 -2.34 -18.88 5.82
C ASN A 206 -3.40 -19.16 6.88
N TYR A 207 -4.56 -18.48 6.82
CA TYR A 207 -5.60 -18.57 7.85
C TYR A 207 -6.99 -18.87 7.30
N ASP A 208 -7.13 -19.05 5.97
CA ASP A 208 -8.41 -19.21 5.27
C ASP A 208 -9.42 -18.06 5.58
N ILE A 209 -8.88 -16.86 5.84
CA ILE A 209 -9.67 -15.66 6.10
C ILE A 209 -9.74 -14.82 4.84
N HIS A 210 -10.88 -14.84 4.17
CA HIS A 210 -11.11 -14.12 2.92
C HIS A 210 -11.71 -12.73 3.17
N ILE A 211 -10.85 -11.73 3.24
CA ILE A 211 -11.24 -10.33 3.41
C ILE A 211 -11.70 -9.77 2.05
N SER A 212 -12.98 -9.45 1.92
CA SER A 212 -13.54 -8.84 0.72
C SER A 212 -13.18 -7.35 0.60
N PHE A 213 -13.30 -6.81 -0.63
CA PHE A 213 -13.16 -5.38 -0.87
C PHE A 213 -14.06 -4.53 0.05
N TYR A 214 -15.30 -4.99 0.25
CA TYR A 214 -16.26 -4.31 1.12
C TYR A 214 -15.84 -4.37 2.60
N GLU A 215 -15.44 -5.53 3.09
CA GLU A 215 -15.02 -5.71 4.49
C GLU A 215 -13.78 -4.88 4.83
N TRP A 216 -12.79 -4.87 3.95
CA TRP A 216 -11.65 -3.97 4.09
C TRP A 216 -12.08 -2.51 4.14
N SER A 217 -12.84 -2.07 3.13
CA SER A 217 -13.26 -0.68 3.01
C SER A 217 -14.14 -0.22 4.17
N LYS A 218 -14.95 -1.10 4.74
CA LYS A 218 -15.79 -0.82 5.92
C LYS A 218 -14.95 -0.39 7.14
N VAL A 219 -13.75 -0.91 7.29
CA VAL A 219 -12.82 -0.55 8.39
C VAL A 219 -11.85 0.55 7.97
N ALA A 220 -11.20 0.36 6.83
CA ALA A 220 -10.09 1.22 6.40
C ALA A 220 -10.55 2.61 5.92
N LEU A 221 -11.73 2.71 5.28
CA LEU A 221 -12.23 4.00 4.76
C LEU A 221 -12.55 4.99 5.89
N PRO A 222 -13.36 4.66 6.94
CA PRO A 222 -13.59 5.61 8.02
C PRO A 222 -12.30 5.96 8.77
N LEU A 223 -11.42 4.98 9.00
CA LEU A 223 -10.16 5.19 9.68
C LEU A 223 -9.23 6.14 8.90
N SER A 224 -9.07 5.91 7.60
CA SER A 224 -8.28 6.77 6.73
C SER A 224 -8.88 8.18 6.59
N LEU A 225 -10.21 8.33 6.61
CA LEU A 225 -10.86 9.64 6.63
C LEU A 225 -10.56 10.41 7.92
N VAL A 226 -10.54 9.75 9.08
CA VAL A 226 -10.16 10.39 10.35
C VAL A 226 -8.70 10.86 10.30
N ILE A 227 -7.80 10.04 9.76
CA ILE A 227 -6.39 10.42 9.58
C ILE A 227 -6.27 11.59 8.57
N LEU A 228 -7.03 11.59 7.46
CA LEU A 228 -7.04 12.67 6.47
C LEU A 228 -7.53 13.99 7.07
N MET A 229 -8.61 13.94 7.84
CA MET A 229 -9.13 15.14 8.52
C MET A 229 -8.13 15.68 9.55
N SER A 230 -7.45 14.79 10.27
CA SER A 230 -6.38 15.17 11.18
C SER A 230 -5.22 15.83 10.45
N ALA A 231 -4.79 15.27 9.31
CA ALA A 231 -3.76 15.85 8.45
C ALA A 231 -4.18 17.25 7.94
N TYR A 232 -5.44 17.39 7.49
CA TYR A 232 -5.98 18.68 7.08
C TYR A 232 -5.96 19.70 8.23
N LEU A 233 -6.39 19.31 9.43
CA LEU A 233 -6.38 20.20 10.59
C LEU A 233 -4.95 20.65 10.93
N VAL A 234 -3.98 19.75 10.98
CA VAL A 234 -2.57 20.04 11.24
C VAL A 234 -2.03 21.04 10.22
N LEU A 235 -2.21 20.79 8.94
CA LEU A 235 -1.70 21.66 7.87
C LEU A 235 -2.45 22.99 7.82
N SER A 236 -3.78 23.00 7.98
CA SER A 236 -4.61 24.20 7.87
C SER A 236 -4.39 25.19 9.00
N GLN A 237 -3.98 24.73 10.20
CA GLN A 237 -3.61 25.61 11.32
C GLN A 237 -2.33 26.41 11.04
N SER A 238 -1.47 25.89 10.18
CA SER A 238 -0.21 26.54 9.78
C SER A 238 -0.41 27.62 8.70
N ILE A 239 -1.62 27.74 8.11
CA ILE A 239 -1.98 28.77 7.12
C ILE A 239 -2.40 30.06 7.84
N ASN A 240 -1.85 31.18 7.39
CA ASN A 240 -2.15 32.49 7.96
C ASN A 240 -3.63 32.86 7.80
N LYS A 241 -4.29 33.35 8.85
CA LYS A 241 -5.73 33.67 8.87
C LYS A 241 -6.13 34.85 7.98
N ASN A 242 -5.19 35.73 7.62
CA ASN A 242 -5.44 36.93 6.84
C ASN A 242 -5.37 36.75 5.32
N SER A 243 -5.50 35.52 4.83
CA SER A 243 -5.54 35.25 3.38
C SER A 243 -6.85 35.73 2.77
N THR A 244 -6.77 36.69 1.89
CA THR A 244 -7.90 37.17 1.06
C THR A 244 -8.40 36.08 0.12
N ASP A 245 -9.67 36.21 -0.32
CA ASP A 245 -10.25 35.31 -1.31
C ASP A 245 -9.47 35.33 -2.63
N HIS A 246 -9.05 34.17 -3.08
CA HIS A 246 -8.31 33.98 -4.32
C HIS A 246 -9.19 33.31 -5.36
N LYS A 247 -9.43 33.95 -6.51
CA LYS A 247 -10.10 33.31 -7.63
C LYS A 247 -9.18 32.26 -8.26
N ILE A 248 -9.52 30.99 -8.09
CA ILE A 248 -8.90 29.93 -8.87
C ILE A 248 -9.46 30.05 -10.29
N ILE A 249 -8.61 30.33 -11.27
CA ILE A 249 -8.99 30.27 -12.67
C ILE A 249 -9.08 28.80 -13.06
N THR A 250 -10.26 28.22 -12.90
CA THR A 250 -10.52 26.86 -13.39
C THR A 250 -10.83 26.91 -14.87
N THR A 251 -10.14 26.11 -15.66
CA THR A 251 -10.54 25.86 -17.05
C THR A 251 -11.94 25.26 -17.06
N LYS A 252 -12.83 25.79 -17.90
CA LYS A 252 -14.18 25.22 -18.08
C LYS A 252 -14.05 23.75 -18.48
N LEU A 253 -14.69 22.87 -17.71
CA LEU A 253 -14.77 21.46 -18.04
C LEU A 253 -15.51 21.31 -19.38
N THR A 254 -14.83 20.77 -20.38
CA THR A 254 -15.45 20.37 -21.64
C THR A 254 -16.44 19.21 -21.42
N GLN A 255 -17.30 18.90 -22.38
CA GLN A 255 -18.16 17.72 -22.30
C GLN A 255 -17.32 16.43 -22.22
N MET A 256 -17.84 15.43 -21.48
CA MET A 256 -17.19 14.12 -21.41
C MET A 256 -17.14 13.45 -22.77
N SER A 257 -15.95 13.00 -23.16
CA SER A 257 -15.78 12.18 -24.35
C SER A 257 -16.48 10.81 -24.20
N MET A 258 -16.76 10.14 -25.30
CA MET A 258 -17.35 8.78 -25.24
C MET A 258 -16.45 7.77 -24.55
N ASN A 259 -15.12 7.93 -24.67
CA ASN A 259 -14.16 7.06 -23.97
C ASN A 259 -14.20 7.28 -22.45
N GLU A 260 -14.23 8.55 -22.00
CA GLU A 260 -14.39 8.86 -20.57
C GLU A 260 -15.67 8.26 -20.00
N LYS A 261 -16.80 8.38 -20.72
CA LYS A 261 -18.10 7.82 -20.29
C LYS A 261 -18.05 6.30 -20.18
N LYS A 262 -17.46 5.60 -21.17
CA LYS A 262 -17.34 4.14 -21.16
C LYS A 262 -16.48 3.65 -20.02
N VAL A 263 -15.30 4.26 -19.82
CA VAL A 263 -14.41 3.89 -18.69
C VAL A 263 -15.06 4.20 -17.36
N ALA A 264 -15.73 5.36 -17.22
CA ALA A 264 -16.46 5.72 -16.00
C ALA A 264 -17.59 4.72 -15.69
N LEU A 265 -18.33 4.27 -16.71
CA LEU A 265 -19.39 3.27 -16.54
C LEU A 265 -18.82 1.93 -16.07
N ILE A 266 -17.76 1.42 -16.72
CA ILE A 266 -17.10 0.17 -16.30
C ILE A 266 -16.62 0.28 -14.85
N PHE A 267 -15.98 1.39 -14.50
CA PHE A 267 -15.47 1.65 -13.16
C PHE A 267 -16.59 1.67 -12.12
N ILE A 268 -17.69 2.39 -12.37
CA ILE A 268 -18.84 2.44 -11.45
C ILE A 268 -19.48 1.06 -11.29
N LEU A 269 -19.65 0.31 -12.38
CA LEU A 269 -20.17 -1.05 -12.32
C LEU A 269 -19.25 -1.99 -11.53
N THR A 270 -17.93 -1.85 -11.66
CA THR A 270 -16.96 -2.64 -10.90
C THR A 270 -17.05 -2.35 -9.40
N ILE A 271 -17.10 -1.07 -9.01
CA ILE A 271 -17.28 -0.68 -7.60
C ILE A 271 -18.61 -1.22 -7.07
N GLY A 272 -19.69 -1.05 -7.84
CA GLY A 272 -21.00 -1.59 -7.48
C GLY A 272 -20.96 -3.11 -7.27
N ALA A 273 -20.30 -3.84 -8.16
CA ALA A 273 -20.16 -5.28 -8.05
C ALA A 273 -19.33 -5.69 -6.81
N TRP A 274 -18.28 -4.96 -6.45
CA TRP A 274 -17.53 -5.21 -5.21
C TRP A 274 -18.36 -4.93 -3.95
N VAL A 275 -19.07 -3.80 -3.91
CA VAL A 275 -19.90 -3.42 -2.76
C VAL A 275 -21.06 -4.39 -2.55
N PHE A 276 -21.71 -4.78 -3.64
CA PHE A 276 -22.87 -5.67 -3.61
C PHE A 276 -22.54 -7.14 -3.89
N ARG A 277 -21.25 -7.54 -3.77
CA ARG A 277 -20.83 -8.92 -4.04
C ARG A 277 -21.63 -9.94 -3.22
N GLY A 278 -21.86 -9.65 -1.93
CA GLY A 278 -22.63 -10.56 -1.06
C GLY A 278 -24.05 -10.84 -1.58
N GLN A 279 -24.71 -9.81 -2.13
CA GLN A 279 -26.03 -9.96 -2.74
C GLN A 279 -25.95 -10.66 -4.11
N LEU A 280 -24.90 -10.38 -4.90
CA LEU A 280 -24.70 -11.02 -6.20
C LEU A 280 -24.43 -12.53 -6.07
N THR A 281 -23.68 -12.95 -5.05
CA THR A 281 -23.38 -14.37 -4.80
C THR A 281 -24.59 -15.17 -4.31
N SER A 282 -25.68 -14.54 -3.88
CA SER A 282 -26.95 -15.21 -3.59
C SER A 282 -27.65 -15.72 -4.87
N ILE A 283 -27.29 -15.20 -6.04
CA ILE A 283 -27.76 -15.68 -7.33
C ILE A 283 -26.95 -16.93 -7.68
N GLN A 284 -27.59 -18.07 -7.87
CA GLN A 284 -26.96 -19.37 -8.09
C GLN A 284 -25.89 -19.36 -9.20
N LEU A 285 -26.12 -18.64 -10.30
CA LEU A 285 -25.15 -18.48 -11.39
C LEU A 285 -23.87 -17.74 -10.98
N LEU A 286 -23.94 -16.87 -9.97
CA LEU A 286 -22.85 -16.00 -9.50
C LEU A 286 -22.30 -16.44 -8.14
N SER A 287 -22.67 -17.61 -7.65
CA SER A 287 -22.29 -18.11 -6.31
C SER A 287 -20.77 -18.12 -6.08
N ASN A 288 -19.99 -18.38 -7.14
CA ASN A 288 -18.52 -18.39 -7.09
C ASN A 288 -17.87 -17.05 -7.49
N LEU A 289 -18.65 -15.96 -7.54
CA LEU A 289 -18.11 -14.66 -7.90
C LEU A 289 -17.17 -14.13 -6.82
N THR A 290 -15.93 -13.80 -7.21
CA THR A 290 -14.90 -13.29 -6.33
C THR A 290 -14.53 -11.85 -6.70
N ASP A 291 -13.92 -11.11 -5.77
CA ASP A 291 -13.45 -9.74 -6.06
C ASP A 291 -12.43 -9.72 -7.21
N ALA A 292 -11.55 -10.73 -7.26
CA ALA A 292 -10.62 -10.90 -8.38
C ALA A 292 -11.35 -11.18 -9.71
N GLY A 293 -12.38 -12.03 -9.69
CA GLY A 293 -13.20 -12.30 -10.86
C GLY A 293 -13.88 -11.03 -11.40
N ILE A 294 -14.40 -10.19 -10.51
CA ILE A 294 -14.99 -8.89 -10.87
C ILE A 294 -13.92 -7.99 -11.51
N ALA A 295 -12.74 -7.86 -10.90
CA ALA A 295 -11.65 -7.02 -11.40
C ALA A 295 -11.18 -7.46 -12.79
N ILE A 296 -10.93 -8.76 -12.98
CA ILE A 296 -10.49 -9.33 -14.28
C ILE A 296 -11.59 -9.20 -15.34
N THR A 297 -12.85 -9.39 -14.97
CA THR A 297 -13.98 -9.18 -15.90
C THR A 297 -14.03 -7.73 -16.38
N ALA A 298 -13.89 -6.78 -15.47
CA ALA A 298 -13.84 -5.36 -15.82
C ALA A 298 -12.64 -5.04 -16.73
N ALA A 299 -11.45 -5.56 -16.39
CA ALA A 299 -10.25 -5.44 -17.21
C ALA A 299 -10.46 -6.01 -18.62
N PHE A 300 -11.06 -7.19 -18.73
CA PHE A 300 -11.36 -7.82 -20.02
C PHE A 300 -12.25 -6.96 -20.91
N PHE A 301 -13.29 -6.34 -20.35
CA PHE A 301 -14.15 -5.43 -21.11
C PHE A 301 -13.41 -4.20 -21.64
N LEU A 302 -12.37 -3.70 -20.93
CA LEU A 302 -11.57 -2.57 -21.41
C LEU A 302 -10.78 -2.89 -22.68
N PHE A 303 -10.43 -4.16 -22.92
CA PHE A 303 -9.74 -4.64 -24.13
C PHE A 303 -10.68 -4.96 -25.30
N ILE A 304 -12.00 -5.10 -25.05
CA ILE A 304 -12.94 -5.47 -26.09
C ILE A 304 -13.76 -4.26 -26.56
N ILE A 305 -14.10 -3.35 -25.61
CA ILE A 305 -14.96 -2.23 -25.92
C ILE A 305 -14.22 -1.23 -26.83
N PRO A 306 -14.77 -0.95 -28.04
CA PRO A 306 -14.12 -0.04 -28.98
C PRO A 306 -14.06 1.38 -28.43
N SER A 307 -12.96 2.08 -28.66
CA SER A 307 -12.81 3.50 -28.38
C SER A 307 -13.66 4.34 -29.34
N GLN A 308 -13.72 5.64 -29.13
CA GLN A 308 -14.38 6.58 -30.03
C GLN A 308 -13.76 6.53 -31.45
N ASN A 309 -12.48 6.28 -31.53
CA ASN A 309 -11.82 5.92 -32.78
C ASN A 309 -12.02 4.40 -32.99
N LYS A 310 -13.03 4.01 -33.76
CA LYS A 310 -13.47 2.61 -33.98
C LYS A 310 -12.36 1.64 -34.45
N LYS A 311 -11.14 2.10 -34.70
CA LYS A 311 -9.98 1.29 -35.09
C LYS A 311 -9.18 0.77 -33.89
N LYS A 312 -9.54 1.16 -32.64
CA LYS A 312 -8.81 0.81 -31.41
C LYS A 312 -9.80 0.55 -30.28
N GLU A 313 -9.41 -0.25 -29.33
CA GLU A 313 -10.11 -0.52 -28.07
C GLU A 313 -9.80 0.59 -27.04
N LEU A 314 -10.50 0.57 -25.88
CA LEU A 314 -10.23 1.49 -24.77
C LEU A 314 -8.82 1.29 -24.24
N LEU A 315 -8.38 0.00 -24.08
CA LEU A 315 -7.01 -0.39 -23.79
C LEU A 315 -6.48 -1.32 -24.88
N GLU A 316 -5.20 -1.18 -25.20
CA GLU A 316 -4.45 -2.08 -26.06
C GLU A 316 -3.45 -2.88 -25.18
N TRP A 317 -3.08 -4.10 -25.63
CA TRP A 317 -2.11 -4.91 -24.87
C TRP A 317 -0.79 -4.18 -24.57
N ARG A 318 -0.37 -3.30 -25.46
CA ARG A 318 0.81 -2.47 -25.23
C ARG A 318 0.73 -1.54 -24.00
N ASP A 319 -0.47 -1.19 -23.53
CA ASP A 319 -0.61 -0.36 -22.35
C ASP A 319 -0.19 -1.13 -21.09
N MET A 320 -0.11 -2.47 -21.15
CA MET A 320 0.27 -3.35 -20.05
C MET A 320 1.75 -3.24 -19.62
N HIS A 321 2.60 -2.57 -20.41
CA HIS A 321 3.96 -2.24 -19.95
C HIS A 321 3.97 -1.27 -18.75
N GLN A 322 2.87 -0.56 -18.51
CA GLN A 322 2.70 0.32 -17.35
C GLN A 322 2.34 -0.44 -16.07
N LEU A 323 1.98 -1.72 -16.16
CA LEU A 323 1.72 -2.53 -14.97
C LEU A 323 3.00 -2.71 -14.16
N PRO A 324 2.91 -2.58 -12.83
CA PRO A 324 4.05 -2.81 -11.95
C PRO A 324 4.26 -4.33 -11.75
N TRP A 325 4.72 -5.03 -12.77
CA TRP A 325 4.91 -6.49 -12.78
C TRP A 325 5.78 -7.00 -11.62
N GLY A 326 6.71 -6.17 -11.15
CA GLY A 326 7.53 -6.51 -9.99
C GLY A 326 6.71 -6.76 -8.72
N LEU A 327 5.57 -6.09 -8.55
CA LEU A 327 4.70 -6.32 -7.39
C LEU A 327 4.04 -7.71 -7.41
N VAL A 328 3.76 -8.27 -8.59
CA VAL A 328 3.24 -9.64 -8.74
C VAL A 328 4.25 -10.65 -8.15
N LEU A 329 5.53 -10.49 -8.51
CA LEU A 329 6.61 -11.31 -7.96
C LEU A 329 6.78 -11.10 -6.46
N LEU A 330 6.72 -9.84 -6.01
CA LEU A 330 6.88 -9.48 -4.61
C LEU A 330 5.81 -10.14 -3.73
N PHE A 331 4.55 -10.10 -4.15
CA PHE A 331 3.46 -10.75 -3.43
C PHE A 331 3.62 -12.27 -3.43
N GLY A 332 3.92 -12.86 -4.59
CA GLY A 332 4.14 -14.31 -4.71
C GLY A 332 5.25 -14.79 -3.78
N GLY A 333 6.39 -14.10 -3.77
CA GLY A 333 7.53 -14.46 -2.90
C GLY A 333 7.24 -14.29 -1.43
N GLY A 334 6.53 -13.21 -1.04
CA GLY A 334 6.10 -13.00 0.34
C GLY A 334 5.11 -14.07 0.82
N LEU A 335 4.11 -14.42 -0.02
CA LEU A 335 3.14 -15.47 0.29
C LEU A 335 3.79 -16.86 0.34
N ALA A 336 4.74 -17.16 -0.56
CA ALA A 336 5.47 -18.41 -0.57
C ALA A 336 6.31 -18.58 0.70
N LEU A 337 7.01 -17.52 1.12
CA LEU A 337 7.76 -17.52 2.39
C LEU A 337 6.79 -17.73 3.58
N ALA A 338 5.70 -16.98 3.63
CA ALA A 338 4.72 -17.07 4.70
C ALA A 338 4.11 -18.47 4.81
N LYS A 339 3.73 -19.09 3.70
CA LYS A 339 3.24 -20.47 3.65
C LYS A 339 4.29 -21.45 4.17
N SER A 340 5.55 -21.28 3.76
CA SER A 340 6.64 -22.15 4.23
C SER A 340 6.90 -22.01 5.73
N ILE A 341 6.76 -20.81 6.31
CA ILE A 341 6.83 -20.57 7.76
C ILE A 341 5.75 -21.40 8.49
N MET A 342 4.52 -21.43 7.93
CA MET A 342 3.42 -22.19 8.53
C MET A 342 3.62 -23.71 8.38
N THR A 343 3.93 -24.17 7.18
CA THR A 343 3.99 -25.63 6.87
C THR A 343 5.21 -26.32 7.46
N SER A 344 6.33 -25.63 7.63
CA SER A 344 7.55 -26.18 8.24
C SER A 344 7.49 -26.33 9.76
N GLY A 345 6.50 -25.70 10.42
CA GLY A 345 6.43 -25.64 11.88
C GLY A 345 7.22 -24.49 12.51
N LEU A 346 7.90 -23.65 11.70
CA LEU A 346 8.63 -22.48 12.18
C LEU A 346 7.71 -21.52 12.93
N ALA A 347 6.47 -21.35 12.48
CA ALA A 347 5.46 -20.53 13.16
C ALA A 347 5.28 -20.95 14.62
N ASN A 348 5.10 -22.25 14.88
CA ASN A 348 4.92 -22.78 16.24
C ASN A 348 6.17 -22.54 17.11
N TRP A 349 7.36 -22.74 16.53
CA TRP A 349 8.61 -22.49 17.26
C TRP A 349 8.77 -21.01 17.63
N ILE A 350 8.49 -20.07 16.70
CA ILE A 350 8.50 -18.63 16.98
C ILE A 350 7.47 -18.32 18.08
N GLY A 351 6.24 -18.87 17.97
CA GLY A 351 5.20 -18.68 18.94
C GLY A 351 5.62 -19.07 20.35
N ASN A 352 6.15 -20.29 20.52
CA ASN A 352 6.61 -20.78 21.82
C ASN A 352 7.73 -19.90 22.42
N ASN A 353 8.65 -19.39 21.58
CA ASN A 353 9.71 -18.49 22.04
C ASN A 353 9.20 -17.07 22.38
N LEU A 354 8.02 -16.69 21.92
CA LEU A 354 7.37 -15.40 22.23
C LEU A 354 6.34 -15.51 23.37
N GLU A 355 6.17 -16.69 23.99
CA GLU A 355 5.20 -16.91 25.07
C GLU A 355 5.43 -15.95 26.26
N PHE A 356 6.67 -15.54 26.52
CA PHE A 356 6.97 -14.56 27.57
C PHE A 356 6.24 -13.22 27.38
N LEU A 357 5.81 -12.89 26.16
CA LEU A 357 5.03 -11.69 25.89
C LEU A 357 3.64 -11.73 26.54
N THR A 358 3.10 -12.91 26.83
CA THR A 358 1.77 -13.06 27.47
C THR A 358 1.70 -12.48 28.88
N GLN A 359 2.84 -12.26 29.52
CA GLN A 359 2.90 -11.58 30.83
C GLN A 359 2.62 -10.06 30.75
N TYR A 360 2.69 -9.47 29.55
CA TYR A 360 2.41 -8.05 29.35
C TYR A 360 0.98 -7.83 28.86
N SER A 361 0.42 -6.65 29.14
CA SER A 361 -0.92 -6.34 28.65
C SER A 361 -0.93 -6.25 27.12
N ALA A 362 -1.98 -6.79 26.49
CA ALA A 362 -2.19 -6.70 25.04
C ALA A 362 -2.14 -5.24 24.54
N PHE A 363 -2.71 -4.32 25.31
CA PHE A 363 -2.67 -2.89 25.03
C PHE A 363 -1.21 -2.36 24.92
N ALA A 364 -0.35 -2.69 25.89
CA ALA A 364 1.04 -2.23 25.88
C ALA A 364 1.80 -2.79 24.68
N LEU A 365 1.61 -4.05 24.34
CA LEU A 365 2.26 -4.69 23.21
C LEU A 365 1.81 -4.08 21.87
N VAL A 366 0.51 -3.85 21.70
CA VAL A 366 -0.01 -3.21 20.48
C VAL A 366 0.44 -1.75 20.39
N LEU A 367 0.49 -1.03 21.50
CA LEU A 367 1.03 0.34 21.52
C LEU A 367 2.50 0.38 21.08
N ILE A 368 3.33 -0.50 21.61
CA ILE A 368 4.76 -0.62 21.23
C ILE A 368 4.86 -1.00 19.76
N LEU A 369 4.08 -1.96 19.28
CA LEU A 369 4.05 -2.38 17.88
C LEU A 369 3.72 -1.20 16.96
N VAL A 370 2.65 -0.47 17.24
CA VAL A 370 2.21 0.67 16.42
C VAL A 370 3.28 1.77 16.39
N ILE A 371 3.86 2.11 17.55
CA ILE A 371 4.96 3.10 17.63
C ILE A 371 6.14 2.63 16.78
N CYS A 372 6.62 1.41 17.01
CA CYS A 372 7.76 0.87 16.27
C CYS A 372 7.51 0.86 14.77
N VAL A 373 6.35 0.39 14.33
CA VAL A 373 6.01 0.29 12.90
C VAL A 373 5.95 1.67 12.25
N ILE A 374 5.27 2.65 12.87
CA ILE A 374 5.15 4.01 12.32
C ILE A 374 6.52 4.70 12.19
N PHE A 375 7.43 4.50 13.15
CA PHE A 375 8.75 5.12 13.03
C PHE A 375 9.71 4.33 12.13
N LEU A 376 9.59 3.01 12.07
CA LEU A 376 10.39 2.19 11.15
C LEU A 376 10.00 2.43 9.69
N THR A 377 8.70 2.60 9.38
CA THR A 377 8.23 2.84 8.01
C THR A 377 8.69 4.19 7.44
N GLU A 378 9.16 5.11 8.27
CA GLU A 378 9.78 6.35 7.81
C GLU A 378 11.13 6.13 7.10
N ILE A 379 11.81 5.04 7.44
CA ILE A 379 13.16 4.71 6.93
C ILE A 379 13.09 3.51 5.98
N LEU A 380 12.12 2.62 6.20
CA LEU A 380 11.94 1.38 5.47
C LEU A 380 10.75 1.48 4.52
N SER A 381 10.77 0.73 3.43
CA SER A 381 9.63 0.60 2.54
C SER A 381 8.41 0.00 3.28
N ASN A 382 7.23 0.66 3.19
CA ASN A 382 5.98 0.19 3.80
C ASN A 382 5.68 -1.27 3.43
N THR A 383 5.90 -1.64 2.17
CA THR A 383 5.67 -2.99 1.67
C THR A 383 6.66 -3.98 2.25
N ALA A 384 7.96 -3.66 2.23
CA ALA A 384 9.00 -4.52 2.78
C ALA A 384 8.81 -4.75 4.29
N LEU A 385 8.43 -3.70 5.03
CA LEU A 385 8.12 -3.79 6.44
C LEU A 385 6.91 -4.70 6.68
N THR A 386 5.84 -4.52 5.92
CA THR A 386 4.64 -5.36 6.05
C THR A 386 4.94 -6.83 5.76
N LEU A 387 5.66 -7.14 4.66
CA LEU A 387 6.04 -8.51 4.32
C LEU A 387 6.88 -9.18 5.42
N SER A 388 7.79 -8.42 6.02
CA SER A 388 8.71 -8.93 7.04
C SER A 388 8.04 -9.12 8.40
N PHE A 389 7.19 -8.19 8.80
CA PHE A 389 6.61 -8.15 10.15
C PHE A 389 5.31 -8.93 10.28
N LEU A 390 4.52 -9.05 9.21
CA LEU A 390 3.21 -9.68 9.29
C LEU A 390 3.23 -11.13 9.80
N PRO A 391 4.16 -12.02 9.36
CA PRO A 391 4.26 -13.35 9.92
C PRO A 391 4.57 -13.36 11.44
N ILE A 392 5.46 -12.49 11.89
CA ILE A 392 5.84 -12.37 13.31
C ILE A 392 4.66 -11.86 14.14
N VAL A 393 4.00 -10.80 13.67
CA VAL A 393 2.85 -10.19 14.35
C VAL A 393 1.66 -11.15 14.42
N SER A 394 1.49 -12.00 13.40
CA SER A 394 0.47 -13.04 13.42
C SER A 394 0.70 -14.06 14.52
N MET A 395 1.95 -14.46 14.77
CA MET A 395 2.29 -15.37 15.87
C MET A 395 2.07 -14.72 17.24
N VAL A 396 2.44 -13.44 17.38
CA VAL A 396 2.15 -12.65 18.58
C VAL A 396 0.63 -12.59 18.84
N ALA A 397 -0.18 -12.36 17.79
CA ALA A 397 -1.63 -12.33 17.91
C ALA A 397 -2.19 -13.67 18.44
N ILE A 398 -1.72 -14.80 17.90
CA ILE A 398 -2.14 -16.14 18.33
C ILE A 398 -1.79 -16.36 19.80
N ASN A 399 -0.58 -16.06 20.22
CA ASN A 399 -0.11 -16.24 21.61
C ASN A 399 -0.91 -15.37 22.60
N LEU A 400 -1.29 -14.16 22.19
CA LEU A 400 -2.12 -13.26 22.98
C LEU A 400 -3.62 -13.58 22.89
N GLN A 401 -4.00 -14.65 22.19
CA GLN A 401 -5.42 -15.01 21.91
C GLN A 401 -6.22 -13.87 21.27
N MET A 402 -5.55 -13.09 20.44
CA MET A 402 -6.12 -11.97 19.70
C MET A 402 -6.43 -12.34 18.25
N SER A 403 -7.36 -11.62 17.63
CA SER A 403 -7.62 -11.76 16.20
C SER A 403 -6.39 -11.40 15.36
N VAL A 404 -5.86 -12.37 14.59
CA VAL A 404 -4.77 -12.16 13.64
C VAL A 404 -5.16 -11.12 12.59
N GLN A 405 -6.42 -11.16 12.13
CA GLN A 405 -6.95 -10.19 11.18
C GLN A 405 -6.92 -8.76 11.75
N MET A 406 -7.33 -8.59 13.00
CA MET A 406 -7.36 -7.27 13.64
C MET A 406 -5.93 -6.70 13.80
N LEU A 407 -5.02 -7.48 14.36
CA LEU A 407 -3.66 -7.02 14.61
C LEU A 407 -2.89 -6.80 13.30
N GLY A 408 -3.12 -7.67 12.30
CA GLY A 408 -2.58 -7.49 10.95
C GLY A 408 -3.13 -6.24 10.25
N THR A 409 -4.42 -5.92 10.39
CA THR A 409 -5.01 -4.68 9.86
C THR A 409 -4.34 -3.45 10.47
N ILE A 410 -4.13 -3.44 11.79
CA ILE A 410 -3.45 -2.34 12.49
C ILE A 410 -2.01 -2.20 11.99
N LEU A 411 -1.28 -3.31 11.86
CA LEU A 411 0.09 -3.32 11.33
C LEU A 411 0.15 -2.67 9.94
N VAL A 412 -0.72 -3.07 9.02
CA VAL A 412 -0.70 -2.63 7.62
C VAL A 412 -1.05 -1.15 7.50
N ILE A 413 -2.01 -0.66 8.27
CA ILE A 413 -2.36 0.76 8.28
C ILE A 413 -1.24 1.56 8.97
N ALA A 414 -0.67 1.08 10.08
CA ALA A 414 0.49 1.71 10.72
C ALA A 414 1.69 1.80 9.78
N ALA A 415 2.00 0.73 9.04
CA ALA A 415 3.07 0.71 8.04
C ALA A 415 2.85 1.71 6.90
N SER A 416 1.62 2.13 6.67
CA SER A 416 1.27 3.14 5.67
C SER A 416 1.27 4.58 6.23
N CYS A 417 1.38 4.76 7.58
CA CYS A 417 1.44 6.07 8.23
C CYS A 417 2.89 6.61 8.25
N ALA A 418 3.39 7.06 7.10
CA ALA A 418 4.75 7.52 6.90
C ALA A 418 4.74 8.94 6.31
N PHE A 419 4.90 9.97 7.16
CA PHE A 419 4.64 11.36 6.81
C PHE A 419 5.84 12.30 7.03
N MET A 420 6.93 11.83 7.69
CA MET A 420 8.02 12.71 8.13
C MET A 420 9.14 12.88 7.10
N LEU A 421 9.53 11.82 6.39
CA LEU A 421 10.74 11.83 5.58
C LEU A 421 10.44 11.74 4.08
N PRO A 422 11.28 12.37 3.22
CA PRO A 422 11.13 12.24 1.77
C PRO A 422 11.25 10.82 1.25
N ILE A 423 12.07 9.99 1.90
CA ILE A 423 12.31 8.60 1.51
C ILE A 423 11.21 7.65 1.98
N ALA A 424 10.36 8.08 2.92
CA ALA A 424 9.37 7.23 3.57
C ALA A 424 8.32 6.69 2.58
N THR A 425 7.84 7.55 1.67
CA THR A 425 6.88 7.15 0.64
C THR A 425 7.22 7.78 -0.71
N PRO A 426 6.87 7.11 -1.84
CA PRO A 426 7.07 7.70 -3.16
C PRO A 426 6.36 9.05 -3.37
N PRO A 427 5.14 9.32 -2.87
CA PRO A 427 4.54 10.65 -2.89
C PRO A 427 5.40 11.71 -2.21
N ASN A 428 5.95 11.40 -1.02
CA ASN A 428 6.85 12.31 -0.31
C ASN A 428 8.09 12.64 -1.16
N ALA A 429 8.69 11.63 -1.79
CA ALA A 429 9.85 11.80 -2.66
C ALA A 429 9.54 12.69 -3.87
N VAL A 430 8.39 12.49 -4.53
CA VAL A 430 7.93 13.30 -5.67
C VAL A 430 7.79 14.77 -5.29
N ILE A 431 7.14 15.03 -4.17
CA ILE A 431 6.91 16.39 -3.68
C ILE A 431 8.24 17.05 -3.27
N PHE A 432 9.10 16.32 -2.57
CA PHE A 432 10.42 16.80 -2.18
C PHE A 432 11.32 17.11 -3.39
N ALA A 433 11.28 16.30 -4.44
CA ALA A 433 12.01 16.50 -5.68
C ALA A 433 11.62 17.79 -6.42
N SER A 434 10.48 18.43 -6.09
CA SER A 434 10.12 19.74 -6.60
C SER A 434 11.08 20.86 -6.16
N GLY A 435 11.92 20.62 -5.15
CA GLY A 435 12.85 21.60 -4.57
C GLY A 435 12.18 22.70 -3.75
N LYS A 436 10.87 22.60 -3.49
CA LYS A 436 10.06 23.60 -2.79
C LYS A 436 9.96 23.36 -1.28
N ILE A 437 10.28 22.15 -0.82
CA ILE A 437 10.10 21.71 0.56
C ILE A 437 11.45 21.32 1.15
N ARG A 438 11.70 21.73 2.38
CA ARG A 438 12.86 21.29 3.16
C ARG A 438 12.51 20.05 3.98
N VAL A 439 13.48 19.16 4.20
CA VAL A 439 13.31 17.97 5.04
C VAL A 439 12.75 18.33 6.42
N TYR A 440 13.26 19.40 7.02
CA TYR A 440 12.80 19.88 8.33
C TYR A 440 11.31 20.26 8.34
N GLU A 441 10.80 20.89 7.28
CA GLU A 441 9.39 21.29 7.18
C GLU A 441 8.48 20.07 7.07
N MET A 442 8.88 19.06 6.29
CA MET A 442 8.18 17.78 6.17
C MET A 442 8.19 17.05 7.52
N ALA A 443 9.37 16.90 8.14
CA ALA A 443 9.50 16.22 9.43
C ALA A 443 8.67 16.90 10.53
N LYS A 444 8.65 18.24 10.58
CA LYS A 444 7.89 18.99 11.58
C LYS A 444 6.37 18.76 11.48
N GLN A 445 5.81 18.69 10.27
CA GLN A 445 4.39 18.44 10.08
C GLN A 445 4.10 16.92 10.22
N GLY A 446 4.98 16.08 9.70
CA GLY A 446 4.84 14.65 9.71
C GLY A 446 4.87 14.03 11.10
N ILE A 447 5.75 14.50 12.00
CA ILE A 447 5.83 13.95 13.38
C ILE A 447 4.51 14.16 14.13
N ILE A 448 3.85 15.31 13.95
CA ILE A 448 2.57 15.58 14.58
C ILE A 448 1.53 14.59 14.07
N LEU A 449 1.51 14.34 12.76
CA LEU A 449 0.56 13.42 12.15
C LEU A 449 0.86 11.97 12.54
N ASN A 450 2.12 11.57 12.62
CA ASN A 450 2.52 10.23 13.11
C ASN A 450 2.02 10.00 14.54
N VAL A 451 2.23 10.97 15.43
CA VAL A 451 1.74 10.88 16.82
C VAL A 451 0.21 10.79 16.86
N ILE A 452 -0.50 11.63 16.10
CA ILE A 452 -1.97 11.56 16.01
C ILE A 452 -2.41 10.20 15.47
N SER A 453 -1.74 9.65 14.46
CA SER A 453 -2.04 8.32 13.88
C SER A 453 -1.86 7.21 14.91
N ILE A 454 -0.87 7.28 15.80
CA ILE A 454 -0.71 6.33 16.92
C ILE A 454 -1.97 6.32 17.78
N PHE A 455 -2.44 7.50 18.22
CA PHE A 455 -3.64 7.60 19.05
C PHE A 455 -4.90 7.10 18.34
N ILE A 456 -5.05 7.40 17.04
CA ILE A 456 -6.19 6.93 16.24
C ILE A 456 -6.16 5.41 16.14
N LEU A 457 -5.01 4.80 15.84
CA LEU A 457 -4.89 3.34 15.70
C LEU A 457 -5.11 2.61 17.02
N ILE A 458 -4.58 3.14 18.12
CA ILE A 458 -4.80 2.57 19.46
C ILE A 458 -6.25 2.74 19.90
N GLY A 459 -6.89 3.88 19.61
CA GLY A 459 -8.31 4.07 19.85
C GLY A 459 -9.18 3.09 19.05
N CYS A 460 -8.85 2.87 17.77
CA CYS A 460 -9.52 1.87 16.95
C CYS A 460 -9.34 0.45 17.51
N PHE A 461 -8.14 0.10 17.96
CA PHE A 461 -7.87 -1.18 18.61
C PHE A 461 -8.76 -1.41 19.83
N GLN A 462 -8.89 -0.43 20.71
CA GLN A 462 -9.76 -0.53 21.89
C GLN A 462 -11.23 -0.72 21.54
N LEU A 463 -11.72 0.00 20.50
CA LEU A 463 -13.11 -0.12 20.04
C LEU A 463 -13.40 -1.48 19.38
N LEU A 464 -12.39 -2.17 18.86
CA LEU A 464 -12.57 -3.50 18.25
C LEU A 464 -12.46 -4.64 19.26
N ILE A 465 -11.91 -4.40 20.45
CA ILE A 465 -11.84 -5.39 21.56
C ILE A 465 -13.05 -5.28 22.48
N SER A 466 -13.62 -4.08 22.65
CA SER A 466 -14.84 -3.86 23.45
C SER A 466 -16.09 -4.36 22.70
#